data_c1af3ebe8d404cd36e2b2ebc4663be68
#
_entry.id   c1af3ebe8d404cd36e2b2ebc4663be68
#
_cell.length_a   1.000
_cell.length_b   1.000
_cell.length_c   1.000
_cell.angle_alpha   90.00
_cell.angle_beta   90.00
_cell.angle_gamma   90.00
#
_symmetry.space_group_name_H-M   'P 1'
#
loop_
_entity.id
_entity.type
_entity.pdbx_description
1 polymer ?
#
loop_
_entity_poly.entity_id
_entity_poly.type
_entity_poly.pdbx_seq_one_letter_code
_entity_poly.pdbx_strand_id
1 'polypeptide(L)'
;MTAQPKEAVGAAYSIDAMRYAQAMTWQAIEHLAQRIRPGMLESEARELGKQVLTELDMQRIWHPLLVRFGANTLKAFNQRSEGDPVLAENDIFFIDMGAVWQGHEG
;
A
#
# COMPACT_ATOMS: atom_id res chain seq x y z
N MET A 1 14.52 10.83 5.98
CA MET A 1 14.64 10.83 5.48
C MET A 1 14.78 11.30 5.38
N THR A 2 14.70 11.10 5.34
CA THR A 2 14.85 11.36 4.96
C THR A 2 14.90 11.63 4.28
N ALA A 3 14.60 11.91 4.04
CA ALA A 3 14.62 12.12 3.28
C ALA A 3 15.09 12.02 2.90
N GLN A 4 15.02 11.81 2.77
CA GLN A 4 15.52 11.80 2.11
C GLN A 4 15.86 11.72 1.44
N PRO A 5 15.35 11.70 1.50
CA PRO A 5 16.52 11.95 0.68
C PRO A 5 16.81 10.99 -0.43
N LYS A 6 16.23 9.84 -0.43
CA LYS A 6 16.37 8.90 -1.54
C LYS A 6 15.71 9.39 -2.81
N GLU A 7 14.83 10.36 -2.67
CA GLU A 7 14.13 10.95 -3.80
C GLU A 7 14.92 12.08 -4.42
N ALA A 8 15.95 12.56 -3.74
CA ALA A 8 16.79 13.61 -4.26
C ALA A 8 17.82 13.04 -5.24
N VAL A 9 18.25 13.84 -6.19
CA VAL A 9 19.33 13.47 -7.08
C VAL A 9 20.62 13.46 -6.26
N GLY A 10 21.26 12.30 -6.20
CA GLY A 10 22.49 12.12 -5.44
C GLY A 10 23.08 10.75 -5.68
N ALA A 11 24.16 10.42 -4.98
CA ALA A 11 24.89 9.18 -5.20
C ALA A 11 24.05 7.94 -4.99
N ALA A 12 23.06 8.00 -4.09
CA ALA A 12 22.18 6.87 -3.79
C ALA A 12 20.96 6.78 -4.70
N TYR A 13 20.75 7.79 -5.53
CA TYR A 13 19.56 7.82 -6.40
C TYR A 13 19.81 6.96 -7.64
N SER A 14 18.80 6.19 -8.00
CA SER A 14 18.81 5.35 -9.20
C SER A 14 17.45 5.38 -9.86
N ILE A 15 17.39 5.82 -11.11
CA ILE A 15 16.15 5.79 -11.89
C ILE A 15 15.67 4.36 -12.08
N ASP A 16 16.58 3.43 -12.31
CA ASP A 16 16.21 2.03 -12.51
C ASP A 16 15.64 1.43 -11.23
N ALA A 17 16.24 1.74 -10.07
CA ALA A 17 15.71 1.27 -8.79
C ALA A 17 14.35 1.89 -8.50
N MET A 18 14.17 3.17 -8.81
CA MET A 18 12.88 3.85 -8.65
C MET A 18 11.81 3.20 -9.54
N ARG A 19 12.13 2.92 -10.79
CA ARG A 19 11.20 2.25 -11.71
C ARG A 19 10.85 0.86 -11.23
N TYR A 20 11.84 0.14 -10.69
CA TYR A 20 11.58 -1.17 -10.11
C TYR A 20 10.61 -1.07 -8.94
N ALA A 21 10.85 -0.14 -8.02
CA ALA A 21 9.96 0.06 -6.87
C ALA A 21 8.55 0.43 -7.31
N GLN A 22 8.42 1.28 -8.32
CA GLN A 22 7.10 1.63 -8.87
C GLN A 22 6.40 0.42 -9.49
N ALA A 23 7.13 -0.38 -10.25
CA ALA A 23 6.57 -1.58 -10.87
C ALA A 23 6.11 -2.58 -9.80
N MET A 24 6.90 -2.76 -8.75
CA MET A 24 6.54 -3.67 -7.66
C MET A 24 5.33 -3.15 -6.88
N THR A 25 5.23 -1.84 -6.68
CA THR A 25 4.08 -1.23 -6.03
C THR A 25 2.81 -1.49 -6.86
N TRP A 26 2.87 -1.32 -8.16
CA TRP A 26 1.73 -1.61 -9.03
C TRP A 26 1.34 -3.08 -8.99
N GLN A 27 2.32 -3.98 -9.01
CA GLN A 27 2.03 -5.41 -8.86
C GLN A 27 1.34 -5.70 -7.53
N ALA A 28 1.82 -5.11 -6.45
CA ALA A 28 1.22 -5.32 -5.14
C ALA A 28 -0.22 -4.83 -5.10
N ILE A 29 -0.49 -3.65 -5.64
CA ILE A 29 -1.84 -3.09 -5.71
C ILE A 29 -2.76 -3.99 -6.52
N GLU A 30 -2.30 -4.46 -7.68
CA GLU A 30 -3.11 -5.35 -8.53
C GLU A 30 -3.40 -6.68 -7.82
N HIS A 31 -2.40 -7.30 -7.22
CA HIS A 31 -2.59 -8.56 -6.51
C HIS A 31 -3.56 -8.41 -5.35
N LEU A 32 -3.42 -7.32 -4.58
CA LEU A 32 -4.31 -7.07 -3.46
C LEU A 32 -5.73 -6.79 -3.95
N ALA A 33 -5.87 -5.91 -4.93
CA ALA A 33 -7.19 -5.56 -5.46
C ALA A 33 -7.94 -6.77 -6.01
N GLN A 34 -7.22 -7.70 -6.64
CA GLN A 34 -7.83 -8.93 -7.15
C GLN A 34 -8.31 -9.87 -6.06
N ARG A 35 -7.72 -9.77 -4.86
CA ARG A 35 -8.05 -10.65 -3.73
C ARG A 35 -9.11 -10.06 -2.80
N ILE A 36 -9.37 -8.76 -2.89
CA ILE A 36 -10.40 -8.11 -2.08
C ILE A 36 -11.77 -8.47 -2.68
N ARG A 37 -12.66 -8.96 -1.83
CA ARG A 37 -13.99 -9.42 -2.24
C ARG A 37 -15.06 -8.90 -1.30
N PRO A 38 -16.30 -8.71 -1.77
CA PRO A 38 -17.44 -8.43 -0.88
C PRO A 38 -17.54 -9.52 0.19
N GLY A 39 -17.88 -9.12 1.40
CA GLY A 39 -17.92 -10.00 2.55
C GLY A 39 -16.64 -9.99 3.38
N MET A 40 -15.56 -9.40 2.87
CA MET A 40 -14.29 -9.31 3.57
C MET A 40 -14.31 -8.13 4.54
N LEU A 41 -13.68 -8.30 5.71
CA LEU A 41 -13.49 -7.19 6.65
C LEU A 41 -12.33 -6.32 6.20
N GLU A 42 -12.38 -5.03 6.55
CA GLU A 42 -11.31 -4.09 6.25
C GLU A 42 -9.97 -4.55 6.85
N SER A 43 -9.99 -5.07 8.07
CA SER A 43 -8.79 -5.59 8.71
C SER A 43 -8.22 -6.81 7.98
N GLU A 44 -9.07 -7.67 7.45
CA GLU A 44 -8.64 -8.81 6.66
C GLU A 44 -7.93 -8.36 5.38
N ALA A 45 -8.48 -7.35 4.72
CA ALA A 45 -7.87 -6.80 3.51
C ALA A 45 -6.51 -6.17 3.80
N ARG A 46 -6.38 -5.51 4.94
CA ARG A 46 -5.09 -4.92 5.35
C ARG A 46 -4.05 -5.99 5.61
N GLU A 47 -4.42 -7.06 6.30
CA GLU A 47 -3.49 -8.18 6.54
C GLU A 47 -3.11 -8.87 5.22
N LEU A 48 -4.05 -9.02 4.32
CA LEU A 48 -3.80 -9.57 3.00
C LEU A 48 -2.79 -8.69 2.23
N GLY A 49 -2.90 -7.38 2.35
CA GLY A 49 -1.94 -6.44 1.75
C GLY A 49 -0.53 -6.64 2.27
N LYS A 50 -0.38 -6.86 3.58
CA LYS A 50 0.92 -7.16 4.16
C LYS A 50 1.50 -8.46 3.62
N GLN A 51 0.66 -9.48 3.45
CA GLN A 51 1.08 -10.75 2.86
C GLN A 51 1.57 -10.57 1.43
N VAL A 52 0.83 -9.81 0.62
CA VAL A 52 1.21 -9.53 -0.77
C VAL A 52 2.58 -8.85 -0.82
N LEU A 53 2.80 -7.83 0.02
CA LEU A 53 4.08 -7.12 0.05
C LEU A 53 5.22 -8.05 0.45
N THR A 54 4.98 -8.95 1.40
CA THR A 54 5.98 -9.93 1.82
C THR A 54 6.29 -10.91 0.69
N GLU A 55 5.28 -11.37 -0.03
CA GLU A 55 5.46 -12.26 -1.17
C GLU A 55 6.29 -11.63 -2.29
N LEU A 56 6.23 -10.30 -2.41
CA LEU A 56 6.97 -9.56 -3.42
C LEU A 56 8.32 -9.04 -2.91
N ASP A 57 8.75 -9.50 -1.74
CA ASP A 57 10.08 -9.21 -1.18
C ASP A 57 10.37 -7.73 -0.95
N MET A 58 9.38 -6.98 -0.48
CA MET A 58 9.65 -5.59 -0.08
C MET A 58 10.66 -5.53 1.05
N GLN A 59 11.46 -4.48 1.08
CA GLN A 59 12.46 -4.29 2.14
C GLN A 59 11.82 -3.88 3.45
N ARG A 60 10.91 -2.90 3.40
CA ARG A 60 10.21 -2.39 4.57
C ARG A 60 9.02 -1.56 4.16
N ILE A 61 8.15 -1.28 5.12
CA ILE A 61 7.04 -0.36 4.92
C ILE A 61 7.55 1.05 5.29
N TRP A 62 7.43 1.99 4.34
CA TRP A 62 7.81 3.38 4.52
C TRP A 62 6.76 4.12 5.36
N HIS A 63 5.48 3.91 5.04
CA HIS A 63 4.36 4.41 5.83
C HIS A 63 3.30 3.32 5.93
N PRO A 64 2.42 3.40 6.93
CA PRO A 64 1.44 2.34 7.14
C PRO A 64 0.59 2.08 5.90
N LEU A 65 0.37 0.80 5.62
CA LEU A 65 -0.56 0.38 4.59
C LEU A 65 -1.98 0.76 5.02
N LEU A 66 -2.68 1.47 4.15
CA LEU A 66 -4.08 1.81 4.36
C LEU A 66 -4.94 1.07 3.36
N VAL A 67 -5.92 0.36 3.86
CA VAL A 67 -7.01 -0.20 3.06
C VAL A 67 -8.29 0.23 3.76
N ARG A 68 -9.15 0.94 3.06
CA ARG A 68 -10.36 1.51 3.65
C ARG A 68 -11.56 1.20 2.81
N PHE A 69 -12.65 0.84 3.48
CA PHE A 69 -13.91 0.45 2.85
C PHE A 69 -15.00 1.47 3.14
N GLY A 70 -15.88 1.70 2.16
CA GLY A 70 -17.10 2.46 2.34
C GLY A 70 -16.88 3.85 2.94
N ALA A 71 -17.55 4.15 4.03
CA ALA A 71 -17.47 5.47 4.67
C ALA A 71 -16.05 5.81 5.15
N ASN A 72 -15.22 4.82 5.47
CA ASN A 72 -13.85 5.08 5.89
C ASN A 72 -12.99 5.65 4.77
N THR A 73 -13.41 5.54 3.51
CA THR A 73 -12.70 6.14 2.39
C THR A 73 -12.72 7.67 2.43
N LEU A 74 -13.61 8.24 3.22
CA LEU A 74 -13.72 9.70 3.36
C LEU A 74 -12.77 10.26 4.41
N LYS A 75 -12.08 9.42 5.15
CA LYS A 75 -11.19 9.86 6.22
C LYS A 75 -9.82 10.25 5.66
N ALA A 76 -9.21 11.25 6.31
CA ALA A 76 -7.84 11.63 5.97
C ALA A 76 -6.87 10.51 6.37
N PHE A 77 -5.67 10.52 5.80
CA PHE A 77 -4.69 9.45 6.05
C PHE A 77 -4.32 9.31 7.53
N ASN A 78 -4.40 10.41 8.30
CA ASN A 78 -4.04 10.39 9.73
C ASN A 78 -5.24 10.12 10.63
N GLN A 79 -6.43 9.88 10.08
CA GLN A 79 -7.60 9.50 10.83
C GLN A 79 -7.72 7.98 10.86
N ARG A 80 -8.12 7.45 12.00
CA ARG A 80 -8.34 6.01 12.11
C ARG A 80 -9.65 5.62 11.43
N SER A 81 -9.66 4.42 10.84
CA SER A 81 -10.90 3.80 10.42
C SER A 81 -11.80 3.58 11.62
N GLU A 82 -13.09 3.76 11.43
CA GLU A 82 -14.07 3.46 12.47
C GLU A 82 -14.59 2.05 12.28
N GLY A 83 -14.58 1.26 13.37
CA GLY A 83 -15.03 -0.11 13.34
C GLY A 83 -14.16 -0.96 12.42
N ASP A 84 -14.75 -2.05 11.96
CA ASP A 84 -14.10 -2.95 11.01
C ASP A 84 -15.13 -3.34 9.96
N PRO A 85 -15.39 -2.45 8.99
CA PRO A 85 -16.50 -2.65 8.07
C PRO A 85 -16.27 -3.83 7.14
N VAL A 86 -17.38 -4.46 6.77
CA VAL A 86 -17.40 -5.50 5.74
C VAL A 86 -17.59 -4.81 4.39
N LEU A 87 -16.85 -5.22 3.38
CA LEU A 87 -17.04 -4.70 2.03
C LEU A 87 -18.34 -5.24 1.47
N ALA A 88 -19.25 -4.32 1.10
CA ALA A 88 -20.51 -4.68 0.47
C ALA A 88 -20.33 -4.73 -1.06
N GLU A 89 -21.26 -5.38 -1.74
CA GLU A 89 -21.27 -5.33 -3.21
C GLU A 89 -21.49 -3.89 -3.67
N ASN A 90 -20.78 -3.51 -4.72
CA ASN A 90 -20.81 -2.16 -5.28
C ASN A 90 -20.30 -1.09 -4.31
N ASP A 91 -19.61 -1.50 -3.25
CA ASP A 91 -18.98 -0.57 -2.34
C ASP A 91 -17.63 -0.11 -2.91
N ILE A 92 -17.14 1.01 -2.41
CA ILE A 92 -15.84 1.52 -2.83
C ILE A 92 -14.80 1.20 -1.77
N PHE A 93 -13.56 1.05 -2.23
CA PHE A 93 -12.43 0.94 -1.32
C PHE A 93 -11.22 1.62 -1.95
N PHE A 94 -10.23 1.96 -1.13
CA PHE A 94 -8.94 2.39 -1.67
C PHE A 94 -7.80 1.68 -0.97
N ILE A 95 -6.66 1.68 -1.64
CA ILE A 95 -5.42 1.13 -1.15
C ILE A 95 -4.37 2.24 -1.24
N ASP A 96 -3.67 2.46 -0.15
CA ASP A 96 -2.55 3.40 -0.10
C ASP A 96 -1.38 2.67 0.54
N MET A 97 -0.31 2.44 -0.21
CA MET A 97 0.84 1.72 0.30
C MET A 97 2.13 2.47 0.03
N GLY A 98 3.04 2.38 1.00
CA GLY A 98 4.36 2.95 0.87
C GLY A 98 5.38 1.91 1.28
N ALA A 99 5.78 1.06 0.35
CA ALA A 99 6.77 0.01 0.57
C ALA A 99 8.06 0.33 -0.19
N VAL A 100 9.14 -0.25 0.26
CA VAL A 100 10.47 0.06 -0.24
C VAL A 100 11.07 -1.17 -0.91
N TRP A 101 11.56 -0.98 -2.14
CA TRP A 101 12.37 -1.94 -2.88
C TRP A 101 13.63 -1.25 -3.34
N GLN A 102 14.77 -1.91 -3.19
CA GLN A 102 16.08 -1.38 -3.60
C GLN A 102 16.33 0.03 -3.03
N GLY A 103 15.89 0.28 -1.80
CA GLY A 103 16.09 1.55 -1.14
C GLY A 103 15.19 2.69 -1.63
N HIS A 104 14.22 2.41 -2.51
CA HIS A 104 13.31 3.42 -3.06
C HIS A 104 11.86 3.06 -2.75
N GLU A 105 11.06 4.07 -2.47
CA GLU A 105 9.63 3.92 -2.35
C GLU A 105 8.98 3.95 -3.73
N GLY A 106 8.07 3.05 -3.94
CA GLY A 106 7.35 2.98 -5.20
C GLY A 106 6.16 3.91 -5.32
#